data_2be719f9d7de938746234e0060cd3634
#
_entry.id   2be719f9d7de938746234e0060cd3634
#
_cell.length_a   1.000
_cell.length_b   1.000
_cell.length_c   1.000
_cell.angle_alpha   90.00
_cell.angle_beta   90.00
_cell.angle_gamma   90.00
#
_symmetry.space_group_name_H-M   'P 1'
#
loop_
_entity.id
_entity.type
_entity.pdbx_description
1 polymer ?
#
loop_
_entity_poly.entity_id
_entity_poly.type
_entity_poly.pdbx_seq_one_letter_code
_entity_poly.pdbx_strand_id
1 'polypeptide(L)'
;MTRRPLLVSSLAACFTCAVAVLGAGFSAHANAADICVKVEVQNVRAQQGQLMVAAFGDAASFGKKPMSQMRVPAGEATTTFELCGLSGDTVALTMYQDLDSDGQMGRNLLGMPSEPWGSSGKPGAFGPSWDTAKVALDGSPIVVYLTQ
;
A
#
# COMPACT_ATOMS: atom_id res chain seq x y z
N MET A 1 0.27 -96.89 7.23
CA MET A 1 0.78 -96.27 8.48
C MET A 1 0.27 -94.87 8.55
N THR A 2 -0.58 -94.66 9.43
CA THR A 2 -1.33 -93.50 9.87
C THR A 2 -0.49 -92.28 10.28
N ARG A 3 -0.88 -91.08 9.84
CA ARG A 3 -0.91 -89.95 10.78
C ARG A 3 -1.79 -88.83 10.22
N ARG A 4 -2.74 -88.37 10.99
CA ARG A 4 -3.74 -87.38 10.75
C ARG A 4 -3.19 -85.95 10.91
N PRO A 5 -3.82 -84.98 10.29
CA PRO A 5 -3.40 -83.58 10.41
C PRO A 5 -4.13 -82.83 11.54
N LEU A 6 -3.50 -81.83 12.07
CA LEU A 6 -4.08 -80.90 13.03
C LEU A 6 -4.62 -79.66 12.25
N LEU A 7 -5.89 -79.39 12.49
CA LEU A 7 -6.61 -78.16 12.15
C LEU A 7 -6.05 -77.01 12.96
N VAL A 8 -5.59 -75.96 12.29
CA VAL A 8 -5.31 -74.66 12.95
C VAL A 8 -6.30 -73.68 12.41
N SER A 9 -7.22 -73.31 13.29
CA SER A 9 -8.20 -72.24 13.04
C SER A 9 -7.49 -70.91 13.05
N SER A 10 -7.59 -70.16 11.93
CA SER A 10 -7.02 -68.82 11.86
C SER A 10 -8.15 -67.82 11.97
N LEU A 11 -8.21 -67.06 13.08
CA LEU A 11 -9.07 -65.91 13.28
C LEU A 11 -8.63 -64.79 12.35
N ALA A 12 -9.54 -64.39 11.47
CA ALA A 12 -9.40 -63.17 10.69
C ALA A 12 -9.75 -61.95 11.57
N ALA A 13 -8.77 -61.21 12.02
CA ALA A 13 -8.96 -59.92 12.64
C ALA A 13 -9.13 -58.85 11.57
N CYS A 14 -10.36 -58.34 11.44
CA CYS A 14 -10.71 -57.26 10.56
C CYS A 14 -10.19 -55.93 11.19
N PHE A 15 -9.07 -55.41 10.64
CA PHE A 15 -8.51 -54.14 11.06
C PHE A 15 -9.14 -53.07 10.16
N THR A 16 -10.20 -52.40 10.65
CA THR A 16 -10.78 -51.22 10.02
C THR A 16 -9.85 -50.05 10.24
N CYS A 17 -9.06 -49.73 9.22
CA CYS A 17 -8.23 -48.53 9.17
C CYS A 17 -9.13 -47.29 8.93
N ALA A 18 -9.47 -46.57 10.00
CA ALA A 18 -10.12 -45.26 9.91
C ALA A 18 -9.11 -44.25 9.41
N VAL A 19 -9.20 -43.89 8.15
CA VAL A 19 -8.43 -42.78 7.56
C VAL A 19 -9.06 -41.46 8.01
N ALA A 20 -8.50 -40.85 9.04
CA ALA A 20 -8.82 -39.49 9.43
C ALA A 20 -8.19 -38.54 8.39
N VAL A 21 -9.01 -38.03 7.46
CA VAL A 21 -8.64 -36.95 6.54
C VAL A 21 -8.59 -35.67 7.36
N LEU A 22 -7.40 -35.31 7.84
CA LEU A 22 -7.14 -33.96 8.32
C LEU A 22 -7.21 -32.99 7.12
N GLY A 23 -8.36 -32.37 6.96
CA GLY A 23 -8.52 -31.24 6.04
C GLY A 23 -7.67 -30.08 6.51
N ALA A 24 -6.46 -29.96 5.99
CA ALA A 24 -5.68 -28.74 6.09
C ALA A 24 -6.43 -27.65 5.31
N GLY A 25 -7.17 -26.82 6.04
CA GLY A 25 -7.78 -25.62 5.49
C GLY A 25 -6.67 -24.70 4.98
N PHE A 26 -6.45 -24.69 3.67
CA PHE A 26 -5.69 -23.64 3.01
C PHE A 26 -6.50 -22.36 3.14
N SER A 27 -6.18 -21.53 4.15
CA SER A 27 -6.62 -20.14 4.17
C SER A 27 -5.94 -19.44 3.00
N ALA A 28 -6.64 -19.31 1.88
CA ALA A 28 -6.22 -18.45 0.81
C ALA A 28 -6.22 -17.02 1.39
N HIS A 29 -5.04 -16.52 1.74
CA HIS A 29 -4.85 -15.11 1.94
C HIS A 29 -5.06 -14.47 0.57
N ALA A 30 -6.21 -13.83 0.39
CA ALA A 30 -6.40 -12.93 -0.74
C ALA A 30 -5.35 -11.82 -0.57
N ASN A 31 -4.28 -11.90 -1.34
CA ASN A 31 -3.40 -10.76 -1.54
C ASN A 31 -4.29 -9.67 -2.12
N ALA A 32 -4.54 -8.61 -1.34
CA ALA A 32 -5.12 -7.39 -1.89
C ALA A 32 -4.23 -7.01 -3.09
N ALA A 33 -4.86 -6.85 -4.26
CA ALA A 33 -4.12 -6.51 -5.47
C ALA A 33 -3.30 -5.25 -5.18
N ASP A 34 -2.00 -5.33 -5.44
CA ASP A 34 -1.09 -4.20 -5.32
C ASP A 34 -1.37 -3.25 -6.50
N ILE A 35 -2.16 -2.20 -6.22
CA ILE A 35 -2.58 -1.24 -7.24
C ILE A 35 -1.46 -0.23 -7.42
N CYS A 36 -1.09 0.01 -8.69
CA CYS A 36 -0.20 1.09 -9.10
C CYS A 36 -0.98 2.19 -9.82
N VAL A 37 -0.63 3.44 -9.58
CA VAL A 37 -1.24 4.59 -10.25
C VAL A 37 -0.16 5.54 -10.75
N LYS A 38 -0.39 6.11 -11.94
CA LYS A 38 0.46 7.18 -12.47
C LYS A 38 0.17 8.47 -11.72
N VAL A 39 1.20 9.10 -11.20
CA VAL A 39 1.14 10.40 -10.53
C VAL A 39 1.90 11.43 -11.34
N GLU A 40 1.28 12.59 -11.57
CA GLU A 40 1.88 13.74 -12.21
C GLU A 40 1.93 14.91 -11.21
N VAL A 41 3.11 15.41 -10.92
CA VAL A 41 3.32 16.52 -9.99
C VAL A 41 3.76 17.75 -10.77
N GLN A 42 3.02 18.84 -10.63
CA GLN A 42 3.28 20.10 -11.29
C GLN A 42 3.79 21.17 -10.32
N ASN A 43 4.43 22.20 -10.85
CA ASN A 43 5.09 23.28 -10.09
C ASN A 43 6.27 22.79 -9.23
N VAL A 44 6.94 21.73 -9.62
CA VAL A 44 8.15 21.26 -8.98
C VAL A 44 9.29 22.25 -9.26
N ARG A 45 10.07 22.60 -8.25
CA ARG A 45 11.35 23.32 -8.43
C ARG A 45 12.37 22.36 -9.02
N ALA A 46 12.55 22.43 -10.33
CA ALA A 46 13.39 21.49 -11.06
C ALA A 46 14.83 21.44 -10.52
N GLN A 47 15.37 20.22 -10.47
CA GLN A 47 16.74 19.92 -10.03
C GLN A 47 17.07 20.35 -8.57
N GLN A 48 16.06 20.52 -7.73
CA GLN A 48 16.24 20.86 -6.30
C GLN A 48 15.61 19.80 -5.41
N GLY A 49 16.43 19.10 -4.66
CA GLY A 49 15.99 18.11 -3.67
C GLY A 49 15.17 16.96 -4.25
N GLN A 50 14.15 16.54 -3.52
CA GLN A 50 13.33 15.38 -3.84
C GLN A 50 11.86 15.59 -3.44
N LEU A 51 10.96 14.89 -4.10
CA LEU A 51 9.55 14.81 -3.72
C LEU A 51 9.39 13.70 -2.68
N MET A 52 8.83 14.03 -1.54
CA MET A 52 8.43 13.11 -0.48
C MET A 52 6.94 12.86 -0.61
N VAL A 53 6.56 11.62 -1.00
CA VAL A 53 5.18 11.25 -1.31
C VAL A 53 4.66 10.28 -0.27
N ALA A 54 3.44 10.49 0.20
CA ALA A 54 2.73 9.59 1.10
C ALA A 54 1.30 9.34 0.62
N ALA A 55 0.87 8.08 0.59
CA ALA A 55 -0.46 7.64 0.22
C ALA A 55 -1.21 7.09 1.42
N PHE A 56 -2.48 7.42 1.53
CA PHE A 56 -3.37 7.02 2.63
C PHE A 56 -4.64 6.40 2.07
N GLY A 57 -5.15 5.34 2.71
CA GLY A 57 -6.33 4.60 2.27
C GLY A 57 -7.63 4.98 2.98
N ASP A 58 -7.55 5.70 4.10
CA ASP A 58 -8.71 6.05 4.91
C ASP A 58 -8.47 7.29 5.78
N ALA A 59 -9.55 7.84 6.32
CA ALA A 59 -9.52 9.04 7.16
C ALA A 59 -8.77 8.86 8.50
N ALA A 60 -8.78 7.66 9.07
CA ALA A 60 -8.15 7.41 10.37
C ALA A 60 -6.61 7.38 10.26
N SER A 61 -6.10 6.89 9.14
CA SER A 61 -4.67 6.82 8.82
C SER A 61 -4.11 8.12 8.24
N PHE A 62 -4.97 9.00 7.69
CA PHE A 62 -4.56 10.23 7.01
C PHE A 62 -3.64 11.12 7.86
N GLY A 63 -2.48 11.46 7.32
CA GLY A 63 -1.45 12.26 7.99
C GLY A 63 -0.72 11.56 9.16
N LYS A 64 -1.01 10.27 9.43
CA LYS A 64 -0.43 9.52 10.55
C LYS A 64 0.32 8.27 10.10
N LYS A 65 -0.37 7.39 9.37
CA LYS A 65 0.17 6.10 8.95
C LYS A 65 -0.12 5.88 7.47
N PRO A 66 0.80 6.23 6.58
CA PRO A 66 0.62 5.99 5.15
C PRO A 66 0.62 4.49 4.83
N MET A 67 -0.16 4.11 3.81
CA MET A 67 -0.13 2.76 3.25
C MET A 67 1.06 2.55 2.32
N SER A 68 1.49 3.62 1.63
CA SER A 68 2.66 3.62 0.75
C SER A 68 3.40 4.94 0.86
N GLN A 69 4.72 4.89 0.71
CA GLN A 69 5.59 6.07 0.69
C GLN A 69 6.63 5.93 -0.41
N MET A 70 6.98 7.04 -1.02
CA MET A 70 8.00 7.08 -2.07
C MET A 70 8.81 8.37 -2.00
N ARG A 71 10.07 8.30 -2.43
CA ARG A 71 10.94 9.45 -2.69
C ARG A 71 11.25 9.48 -4.17
N VAL A 72 11.06 10.63 -4.79
CA VAL A 72 11.28 10.82 -6.22
C VAL A 72 12.19 12.03 -6.44
N PRO A 73 13.29 11.92 -7.18
CA PRO A 73 14.12 13.07 -7.50
C PRO A 73 13.31 14.17 -8.20
N ALA A 74 13.52 15.41 -7.82
CA ALA A 74 12.88 16.58 -8.44
C ALA A 74 13.62 16.95 -9.75
N GLY A 75 13.39 16.18 -10.82
CA GLY A 75 14.11 16.36 -12.10
C GLY A 75 13.64 17.55 -12.90
N GLU A 76 12.35 17.66 -13.15
CA GLU A 76 11.72 18.66 -14.02
C GLU A 76 10.55 19.35 -13.31
N ALA A 77 10.10 20.50 -13.86
CA ALA A 77 8.97 21.27 -13.33
C ALA A 77 7.64 20.49 -13.33
N THR A 78 7.52 19.50 -14.21
CA THR A 78 6.48 18.47 -14.17
C THR A 78 7.17 17.12 -14.02
N THR A 79 7.00 16.49 -12.88
CA THR A 79 7.61 15.20 -12.57
C THR A 79 6.53 14.11 -12.55
N THR A 80 6.77 13.02 -13.28
CA THR A 80 5.83 11.90 -13.39
C THR A 80 6.48 10.62 -12.88
N PHE A 81 5.72 9.83 -12.11
CA PHE A 81 6.16 8.52 -11.60
C PHE A 81 4.97 7.58 -11.41
N GLU A 82 5.25 6.32 -11.16
CA GLU A 82 4.27 5.31 -10.78
C GLU A 82 4.36 5.04 -9.27
N LEU A 83 3.22 5.11 -8.58
CA LEU A 83 3.11 4.82 -7.16
C LEU A 83 2.34 3.52 -6.98
N CYS A 84 3.00 2.53 -6.41
CA CYS A 84 2.45 1.21 -6.12
C CYS A 84 2.22 1.00 -4.60
N GLY A 85 1.72 -0.16 -4.22
CA GLY A 85 1.40 -0.47 -2.82
C GLY A 85 0.06 0.11 -2.38
N LEU A 86 -0.84 0.37 -3.33
CA LEU A 86 -2.16 0.92 -3.06
C LEU A 86 -3.21 -0.19 -3.01
N SER A 87 -4.27 0.05 -2.25
CA SER A 87 -5.41 -0.87 -2.13
C SER A 87 -6.70 -0.10 -1.89
N GLY A 88 -7.84 -0.71 -2.23
CA GLY A 88 -9.17 -0.10 -2.13
C GLY A 88 -9.55 0.71 -3.35
N ASP A 89 -10.67 1.44 -3.25
CA ASP A 89 -11.26 2.18 -4.36
C ASP A 89 -10.88 3.67 -4.38
N THR A 90 -10.30 4.15 -3.27
CA THR A 90 -9.91 5.56 -3.10
C THR A 90 -8.57 5.68 -2.41
N VAL A 91 -7.86 6.75 -2.72
CA VAL A 91 -6.58 7.11 -2.10
C VAL A 91 -6.53 8.62 -1.88
N ALA A 92 -5.82 9.06 -0.84
CA ALA A 92 -5.41 10.44 -0.69
C ALA A 92 -3.89 10.50 -0.71
N LEU A 93 -3.34 11.37 -1.55
CA LEU A 93 -1.90 11.63 -1.62
C LEU A 93 -1.60 12.96 -0.92
N THR A 94 -0.53 12.98 -0.16
CA THR A 94 0.14 14.22 0.28
C THR A 94 1.59 14.17 -0.11
N MET A 95 2.15 15.30 -0.45
CA MET A 95 3.56 15.39 -0.80
C MET A 95 4.14 16.76 -0.50
N TYR A 96 5.45 16.80 -0.37
CA TYR A 96 6.20 18.02 -0.32
C TYR A 96 7.53 17.84 -1.06
N GLN A 97 8.10 18.94 -1.48
CA GLN A 97 9.43 18.96 -2.07
C GLN A 97 10.44 19.31 -0.99
N ASP A 98 11.19 18.32 -0.57
CA ASP A 98 12.29 18.40 0.38
C ASP A 98 13.49 19.02 -0.34
N LEU A 99 13.68 20.33 -0.17
CA LEU A 99 14.65 21.13 -0.93
C LEU A 99 16.08 20.96 -0.42
N ASP A 100 16.25 20.75 0.88
CA ASP A 100 17.56 20.60 1.55
C ASP A 100 17.93 19.13 1.82
N SER A 101 17.01 18.20 1.47
CA SER A 101 17.19 16.76 1.61
C SER A 101 17.38 16.27 3.05
N ASP A 102 16.76 16.96 4.02
CA ASP A 102 16.79 16.58 5.43
C ASP A 102 15.72 15.51 5.79
N GLY A 103 14.79 15.23 4.87
CA GLY A 103 13.72 14.24 5.01
C GLY A 103 12.54 14.73 5.84
N GLN A 104 12.47 16.02 6.16
CA GLN A 104 11.40 16.63 6.95
C GLN A 104 10.78 17.81 6.20
N MET A 105 9.50 18.05 6.47
CA MET A 105 8.84 19.26 5.96
C MET A 105 9.39 20.48 6.72
N GLY A 106 10.13 21.33 6.03
CA GLY A 106 10.62 22.61 6.58
C GLY A 106 9.45 23.50 7.02
N ARG A 107 9.63 24.21 8.17
CA ARG A 107 8.63 25.13 8.71
C ARG A 107 9.27 26.45 9.12
N ASN A 108 8.55 27.54 8.89
CA ASN A 108 8.96 28.87 9.35
C ASN A 108 8.66 29.07 10.85
N LEU A 109 9.02 30.22 11.39
CA LEU A 109 8.82 30.57 12.81
C LEU A 109 7.35 30.56 13.24
N LEU A 110 6.41 30.66 12.33
CA LEU A 110 4.97 30.58 12.57
C LEU A 110 4.42 29.16 12.43
N GLY A 111 5.31 28.16 12.19
CA GLY A 111 4.93 26.75 12.00
C GLY A 111 4.33 26.43 10.62
N MET A 112 4.30 27.40 9.70
CA MET A 112 3.80 27.17 8.35
C MET A 112 4.86 26.46 7.49
N PRO A 113 4.45 25.61 6.55
CA PRO A 113 5.37 25.01 5.59
C PRO A 113 6.22 26.07 4.89
N SER A 114 7.53 25.86 4.85
CA SER A 114 8.48 26.71 4.12
C SER A 114 8.92 26.06 2.80
N GLU A 115 8.52 24.82 2.57
CA GLU A 115 8.77 24.06 1.36
C GLU A 115 7.50 23.90 0.53
N PRO A 116 7.63 23.74 -0.80
CA PRO A 116 6.49 23.46 -1.67
C PRO A 116 5.79 22.17 -1.24
N TRP A 117 4.49 22.21 -1.14
CA TRP A 117 3.69 21.04 -0.78
C TRP A 117 2.41 20.95 -1.60
N GLY A 118 1.80 19.78 -1.64
CA GLY A 118 0.55 19.57 -2.33
C GLY A 118 -0.18 18.31 -1.87
N SER A 119 -1.40 18.16 -2.34
CA SER A 119 -2.19 16.93 -2.16
C SER A 119 -3.00 16.62 -3.41
N SER A 120 -3.41 15.36 -3.54
CA SER A 120 -4.45 15.00 -4.49
C SER A 120 -5.77 15.73 -4.15
N GLY A 121 -6.70 15.73 -5.07
CA GLY A 121 -7.97 16.44 -4.92
C GLY A 121 -7.82 17.96 -4.86
N LYS A 122 -8.61 18.61 -4.03
CA LYS A 122 -8.60 20.07 -3.85
C LYS A 122 -8.30 20.41 -2.40
N PRO A 123 -7.08 20.87 -2.07
CA PRO A 123 -6.77 21.23 -0.69
C PRO A 123 -7.71 22.32 -0.18
N GLY A 124 -8.13 22.17 1.07
CA GLY A 124 -8.94 23.18 1.75
C GLY A 124 -8.11 24.39 2.19
N ALA A 125 -8.75 25.45 2.66
CA ALA A 125 -8.10 26.68 3.10
C ALA A 125 -7.10 26.47 4.27
N PHE A 126 -7.27 25.41 5.04
CA PHE A 126 -6.41 25.06 6.20
C PHE A 126 -5.47 23.88 5.93
N GLY A 127 -5.24 23.55 4.65
CA GLY A 127 -4.44 22.41 4.24
C GLY A 127 -5.28 21.20 3.83
N PRO A 128 -4.62 20.06 3.50
CA PRO A 128 -5.31 18.87 3.06
C PRO A 128 -5.98 18.15 4.24
N SER A 129 -7.16 17.62 3.99
CA SER A 129 -7.87 16.66 4.83
C SER A 129 -8.21 15.42 4.00
N TRP A 130 -8.58 14.33 4.63
CA TRP A 130 -9.02 13.14 3.88
C TRP A 130 -10.12 13.49 2.88
N ASP A 131 -11.15 14.20 3.30
CA ASP A 131 -12.30 14.50 2.44
C ASP A 131 -11.97 15.40 1.25
N THR A 132 -10.97 16.26 1.38
CA THR A 132 -10.54 17.15 0.29
C THR A 132 -9.46 16.54 -0.60
N ALA A 133 -8.68 15.58 -0.08
CA ALA A 133 -7.56 14.97 -0.79
C ALA A 133 -7.92 13.62 -1.45
N LYS A 134 -8.96 12.92 -0.99
CA LYS A 134 -9.32 11.61 -1.53
C LYS A 134 -9.75 11.68 -2.99
N VAL A 135 -9.25 10.77 -3.79
CA VAL A 135 -9.57 10.58 -5.21
C VAL A 135 -9.82 9.11 -5.50
N ALA A 136 -10.55 8.80 -6.56
CA ALA A 136 -10.79 7.43 -6.98
C ALA A 136 -9.52 6.78 -7.55
N LEU A 137 -9.36 5.48 -7.30
CA LEU A 137 -8.37 4.61 -7.94
C LEU A 137 -9.02 3.90 -9.13
N ASP A 138 -9.37 4.66 -10.17
CA ASP A 138 -10.06 4.19 -11.36
C ASP A 138 -9.13 3.96 -12.57
N GLY A 139 -7.81 4.02 -12.33
CA GLY A 139 -6.78 3.90 -13.35
C GLY A 139 -6.41 5.22 -14.04
N SER A 140 -7.12 6.31 -13.74
CA SER A 140 -6.76 7.64 -14.23
C SER A 140 -5.51 8.17 -13.51
N PRO A 141 -4.65 8.96 -14.18
CA PRO A 141 -3.53 9.62 -13.53
C PRO A 141 -4.00 10.60 -12.45
N ILE A 142 -3.30 10.61 -11.33
CA ILE A 142 -3.52 11.58 -10.25
C ILE A 142 -2.61 12.77 -10.47
N VAL A 143 -3.20 13.97 -10.64
CA VAL A 143 -2.45 15.21 -10.81
C VAL A 143 -2.41 15.97 -9.49
N VAL A 144 -1.21 16.40 -9.10
CA VAL A 144 -0.96 17.17 -7.88
C VAL A 144 -0.20 18.45 -8.23
N TYR A 145 -0.67 19.58 -7.70
CA TYR A 145 -0.01 20.87 -7.86
C TYR A 145 0.69 21.24 -6.54
N LEU A 146 1.98 21.51 -6.61
CA LEU A 146 2.68 22.03 -5.45
C LEU A 146 2.39 23.53 -5.29
N THR A 147 2.21 23.96 -4.05
CA THR A 147 2.20 25.38 -3.69
C THR A 147 3.61 25.95 -3.85
N GLN A 148 3.69 27.21 -4.22
CA GLN A 148 4.99 27.93 -4.29
C GLN A 148 5.26 28.65 -2.98
#